data_25209b983157034663ffdc599d5e86cd
#
_entry.id   25209b983157034663ffdc599d5e86cd
#
_cell.length_a   1.000
_cell.length_b   1.000
_cell.length_c   1.000
_cell.angle_alpha   90.00
_cell.angle_beta   90.00
_cell.angle_gamma   90.00
#
_symmetry.space_group_name_H-M   'P 1'
#
loop_
_entity.id
_entity.type
_entity.pdbx_description
1 polymer ?
#
loop_
_entity_poly.entity_id
_entity_poly.type
_entity_poly.pdbx_seq_one_letter_code
_entity_poly.pdbx_strand_id
1 'polypeptide(L)'
;MGFGRFSQKIFGEFWEGLSAQLVLGILFLMTVWSVLSFFVSLNIDLERITVGFGFLLFFYFQSYKEFLKIDRENWLLWGGFSLVSLVVGSGFPFILDHFGYYVPTIKWLSEYGLVKGITNLDWVLGQMSPWHVFQAGFSHFSDEFLRINVLLMMIFFLYIIEKKSWVMLCFSPVLFFFVQSPSPDLPAIVFSLIILNEILTKNKEFALLFAFSVLVSSIKPTMLWLPILSFLYPILIFRKGLKFIWLGGLFGVLYCVKNIWTFGYPFFPIQFLDLGFSWKPYGELFISSSEVAVLKTFDLQYSLEEISQFSAMEYFVNWLFLDGIKGVINVGLILVLLVFGIFSWRKKEKITGIIFLCILVKSIFVICFSAQYRFFIDVFFVFFVLVFREVFSKKWCLGIFSGLSVLMISILAFPQILQKKIPSFNLGFVMRNYEVKQIYKPLYYSLNKHDTFTVGNLEFNVPRDYVFGFDTALPVLTPSQLEKFYELGIFPQKIGKTLDQGFVWKKLNFQEKKHLKSIIEKIKK
;
A
#
# COMPACT_ATOMS: atom_id res chain seq x y z
N MET A 1 -11.77 -6.53 16.84
CA MET A 1 -11.74 -6.43 18.31
C MET A 1 -11.49 -7.79 18.97
N GLY A 2 -12.33 -8.83 18.77
CA GLY A 2 -12.12 -10.15 19.38
C GLY A 2 -10.71 -10.69 19.15
N PHE A 3 -10.24 -10.71 17.92
CA PHE A 3 -8.85 -11.08 17.58
C PHE A 3 -7.80 -10.15 18.20
N GLY A 4 -8.10 -8.87 18.34
CA GLY A 4 -7.19 -7.93 18.99
C GLY A 4 -7.02 -8.22 20.48
N ARG A 5 -8.12 -8.50 21.19
CA ARG A 5 -8.06 -8.94 22.59
C ARG A 5 -7.33 -10.29 22.73
N PHE A 6 -7.58 -11.22 21.83
CA PHE A 6 -6.83 -12.47 21.78
C PHE A 6 -5.34 -12.23 21.60
N SER A 7 -4.96 -11.38 20.65
CA SER A 7 -3.57 -10.98 20.41
C SER A 7 -2.93 -10.31 21.65
N GLN A 8 -3.66 -9.43 22.35
CA GLN A 8 -3.19 -8.81 23.60
C GLN A 8 -2.90 -9.85 24.69
N LYS A 9 -3.68 -10.92 24.77
CA LYS A 9 -3.44 -12.00 25.74
C LYS A 9 -2.16 -12.79 25.47
N ILE A 10 -1.75 -12.90 24.20
CA ILE A 10 -0.57 -13.64 23.79
C ILE A 10 0.69 -12.77 23.83
N PHE A 11 0.61 -11.55 23.30
CA PHE A 11 1.78 -10.71 23.02
C PHE A 11 1.90 -9.52 23.98
N GLY A 12 0.91 -9.28 24.85
CA GLY A 12 0.86 -8.13 25.72
C GLY A 12 0.05 -6.95 25.14
N GLU A 13 -0.16 -5.93 25.94
CA GLU A 13 -0.86 -4.71 25.54
C GLU A 13 0.11 -3.75 24.86
N PHE A 14 -0.17 -3.39 23.61
CA PHE A 14 0.66 -2.46 22.85
C PHE A 14 0.45 -1.01 23.32
N TRP A 15 -0.80 -0.61 23.45
CA TRP A 15 -1.28 0.59 24.16
C TRP A 15 -2.71 0.34 24.65
N GLU A 16 -3.19 1.18 25.55
CA GLU A 16 -4.56 1.10 26.07
C GLU A 16 -5.56 1.72 25.08
N GLY A 17 -6.76 1.12 24.97
CA GLY A 17 -7.89 1.65 24.23
C GLY A 17 -8.45 0.72 23.17
N LEU A 18 -9.56 1.16 22.59
CA LEU A 18 -10.29 0.43 21.56
C LEU A 18 -9.48 0.37 20.24
N SER A 19 -8.78 1.47 19.90
CA SER A 19 -7.94 1.51 18.72
C SER A 19 -6.81 0.48 18.77
N ALA A 20 -6.22 0.21 19.95
CA ALA A 20 -5.21 -0.83 20.14
C ALA A 20 -5.74 -2.21 19.76
N GLN A 21 -6.95 -2.56 20.24
CA GLN A 21 -7.57 -3.85 19.93
C GLN A 21 -7.87 -3.98 18.43
N LEU A 22 -8.34 -2.91 17.80
CA LEU A 22 -8.65 -2.92 16.37
C LEU A 22 -7.37 -3.08 15.54
N VAL A 23 -6.33 -2.32 15.84
CA VAL A 23 -5.05 -2.41 15.12
C VAL A 23 -4.39 -3.78 15.33
N LEU A 24 -4.31 -4.26 16.58
CA LEU A 24 -3.74 -5.59 16.85
C LEU A 24 -4.54 -6.72 16.21
N GLY A 25 -5.88 -6.58 16.11
CA GLY A 25 -6.73 -7.53 15.38
C GLY A 25 -6.43 -7.55 13.88
N ILE A 26 -6.21 -6.39 13.26
CA ILE A 26 -5.79 -6.28 11.86
C ILE A 26 -4.42 -6.94 11.67
N LEU A 27 -3.44 -6.60 12.51
CA LEU A 27 -2.09 -7.16 12.41
C LEU A 27 -2.07 -8.68 12.59
N PHE A 28 -2.87 -9.20 13.52
CA PHE A 28 -3.01 -10.63 13.75
C PHE A 28 -3.59 -11.34 12.52
N LEU A 29 -4.73 -10.87 12.01
CA LEU A 29 -5.37 -11.47 10.83
C LEU A 29 -4.48 -11.34 9.60
N MET A 30 -3.86 -10.19 9.38
CA MET A 30 -2.92 -9.96 8.30
C MET A 30 -1.77 -10.98 8.33
N THR A 31 -1.26 -11.29 9.52
CA THR A 31 -0.18 -12.27 9.70
C THR A 31 -0.66 -13.69 9.45
N VAL A 32 -1.77 -14.09 10.10
CA VAL A 32 -2.34 -15.45 9.98
C VAL A 32 -2.70 -15.73 8.52
N TRP A 33 -3.38 -14.82 7.86
CA TRP A 33 -3.77 -14.99 6.46
C TRP A 33 -2.59 -14.93 5.50
N SER A 34 -1.54 -14.16 5.81
CA SER A 34 -0.31 -14.22 5.02
C SER A 34 0.35 -15.60 5.05
N VAL A 35 0.24 -16.32 6.16
CA VAL A 35 0.71 -17.72 6.25
C VAL A 35 -0.27 -18.66 5.55
N LEU A 36 -1.58 -18.54 5.81
CA LEU A 36 -2.59 -19.41 5.22
C LEU A 36 -2.64 -19.31 3.68
N SER A 37 -2.41 -18.12 3.12
CA SER A 37 -2.46 -17.89 1.67
C SER A 37 -1.43 -18.66 0.85
N PHE A 38 -0.42 -19.27 1.48
CA PHE A 38 0.48 -20.22 0.81
C PHE A 38 -0.18 -21.58 0.53
N PHE A 39 -1.24 -21.93 1.26
CA PHE A 39 -1.82 -23.26 1.27
C PHE A 39 -3.26 -23.28 0.77
N VAL A 40 -4.00 -22.17 0.98
CA VAL A 40 -5.41 -22.06 0.64
C VAL A 40 -5.72 -20.70 0.03
N SER A 41 -6.75 -20.66 -0.82
CA SER A 41 -7.32 -19.40 -1.29
C SER A 41 -8.04 -18.68 -0.15
N LEU A 42 -8.04 -17.33 -0.20
CA LEU A 42 -8.74 -16.51 0.78
C LEU A 42 -10.22 -16.35 0.39
N ASN A 43 -10.92 -17.47 0.31
CA ASN A 43 -12.27 -17.60 -0.21
C ASN A 43 -13.36 -17.22 0.81
N ILE A 44 -14.61 -17.26 0.37
CA ILE A 44 -15.79 -16.91 1.17
C ILE A 44 -15.94 -17.76 2.43
N ASP A 45 -15.50 -19.03 2.42
CA ASP A 45 -15.62 -19.91 3.59
C ASP A 45 -14.62 -19.51 4.67
N LEU A 46 -13.40 -19.15 4.29
CA LEU A 46 -12.42 -18.57 5.23
C LEU A 46 -12.93 -17.27 5.84
N GLU A 47 -13.55 -16.40 5.03
CA GLU A 47 -14.16 -15.16 5.54
C GLU A 47 -15.26 -15.46 6.55
N ARG A 48 -16.19 -16.38 6.25
CA ARG A 48 -17.29 -16.81 7.16
C ARG A 48 -16.74 -17.35 8.48
N ILE A 49 -15.75 -18.24 8.42
CA ILE A 49 -15.10 -18.82 9.60
C ILE A 49 -14.45 -17.70 10.43
N THR A 50 -13.73 -16.80 9.79
CA THR A 50 -13.04 -15.71 10.48
C THR A 50 -14.02 -14.75 11.14
N VAL A 51 -15.08 -14.35 10.44
CA VAL A 51 -16.11 -13.46 11.01
C VAL A 51 -16.82 -14.14 12.18
N GLY A 52 -17.24 -15.41 12.00
CA GLY A 52 -17.88 -16.18 13.08
C GLY A 52 -16.99 -16.31 14.31
N PHE A 53 -15.72 -16.70 14.11
CA PHE A 53 -14.77 -16.81 15.22
C PHE A 53 -14.45 -15.46 15.84
N GLY A 54 -14.38 -14.40 15.06
CA GLY A 54 -14.23 -13.02 15.52
C GLY A 54 -15.38 -12.59 16.45
N PHE A 55 -16.64 -12.94 16.14
CA PHE A 55 -17.79 -12.70 17.00
C PHE A 55 -17.72 -13.53 18.29
N LEU A 56 -17.34 -14.82 18.21
CA LEU A 56 -17.16 -15.64 19.41
C LEU A 56 -16.13 -15.02 20.36
N LEU A 57 -14.96 -14.62 19.85
CA LEU A 57 -13.93 -13.96 20.64
C LEU A 57 -14.39 -12.59 21.18
N PHE A 58 -15.17 -11.85 20.41
CA PHE A 58 -15.70 -10.55 20.84
C PHE A 58 -16.58 -10.67 22.07
N PHE A 59 -17.49 -11.64 22.11
CA PHE A 59 -18.35 -11.91 23.26
C PHE A 59 -17.59 -12.59 24.39
N TYR A 60 -16.74 -13.57 24.11
CA TYR A 60 -15.92 -14.26 25.11
C TYR A 60 -15.05 -13.30 25.92
N PHE A 61 -14.37 -12.37 25.27
CA PHE A 61 -13.54 -11.36 25.91
C PHE A 61 -14.33 -10.12 26.35
N GLN A 62 -15.64 -10.10 26.15
CA GLN A 62 -16.51 -8.96 26.48
C GLN A 62 -16.00 -7.63 25.90
N SER A 63 -15.45 -7.68 24.68
CA SER A 63 -14.82 -6.53 24.03
C SER A 63 -15.79 -5.37 23.80
N TYR A 64 -17.10 -5.60 23.82
CA TYR A 64 -18.14 -4.56 23.77
C TYR A 64 -18.06 -3.58 24.94
N LYS A 65 -17.50 -3.97 26.10
CA LYS A 65 -17.33 -3.09 27.26
C LYS A 65 -16.38 -1.92 26.99
N GLU A 66 -15.46 -2.05 26.02
CA GLU A 66 -14.55 -0.97 25.66
C GLU A 66 -15.30 0.22 25.02
N PHE A 67 -16.37 -0.05 24.30
CA PHE A 67 -17.21 1.02 23.73
C PHE A 67 -17.85 1.88 24.82
N LEU A 68 -18.18 1.30 25.96
CA LEU A 68 -18.81 2.00 27.07
C LEU A 68 -17.84 2.96 27.81
N LYS A 69 -16.54 2.81 27.60
CA LYS A 69 -15.50 3.68 28.19
C LYS A 69 -15.31 5.00 27.46
N ILE A 70 -15.82 5.11 26.24
CA ILE A 70 -15.68 6.31 25.41
C ILE A 70 -16.77 7.30 25.83
N ASP A 71 -16.38 8.51 26.22
CA ASP A 71 -17.31 9.57 26.59
C ASP A 71 -18.13 10.10 25.39
N ARG A 72 -19.25 10.78 25.68
CA ARG A 72 -20.18 11.25 24.67
C ARG A 72 -19.52 12.25 23.67
N GLU A 73 -18.64 13.12 24.13
CA GLU A 73 -17.98 14.09 23.24
C GLU A 73 -17.09 13.37 22.23
N ASN A 74 -16.28 12.42 22.70
CA ASN A 74 -15.40 11.63 21.86
C ASN A 74 -16.18 10.74 20.88
N TRP A 75 -17.34 10.20 21.29
CA TRP A 75 -18.27 9.49 20.39
C TRP A 75 -18.78 10.38 19.25
N LEU A 76 -19.19 11.60 19.56
CA LEU A 76 -19.67 12.55 18.55
C LEU A 76 -18.56 12.96 17.57
N LEU A 77 -17.36 13.20 18.08
CA LEU A 77 -16.20 13.51 17.24
C LEU A 77 -15.86 12.34 16.33
N TRP A 78 -15.76 11.13 16.89
CA TRP A 78 -15.46 9.93 16.11
C TRP A 78 -16.54 9.64 15.08
N GLY A 79 -17.81 9.79 15.43
CA GLY A 79 -18.95 9.65 14.52
C GLY A 79 -18.87 10.65 13.35
N GLY A 80 -18.55 11.93 13.62
CA GLY A 80 -18.36 12.95 12.61
C GLY A 80 -17.22 12.62 11.65
N PHE A 81 -16.05 12.25 12.16
CA PHE A 81 -14.90 11.84 11.33
C PHE A 81 -15.19 10.57 10.53
N SER A 82 -15.91 9.63 11.12
CA SER A 82 -16.33 8.40 10.45
C SER A 82 -17.28 8.68 9.30
N LEU A 83 -18.24 9.58 9.50
CA LEU A 83 -19.18 10.01 8.44
C LEU A 83 -18.42 10.66 7.26
N VAL A 84 -17.48 11.56 7.54
CA VAL A 84 -16.62 12.16 6.50
C VAL A 84 -15.86 11.07 5.74
N SER A 85 -15.27 10.09 6.45
CA SER A 85 -14.54 8.98 5.82
C SER A 85 -15.44 8.12 4.93
N LEU A 86 -16.68 7.84 5.36
CA LEU A 86 -17.66 7.09 4.58
C LEU A 86 -18.03 7.83 3.29
N VAL A 87 -18.34 9.12 3.40
CA VAL A 87 -18.70 9.96 2.23
C VAL A 87 -17.56 9.99 1.23
N VAL A 88 -16.33 10.24 1.69
CA VAL A 88 -15.16 10.30 0.82
C VAL A 88 -14.83 8.92 0.22
N GLY A 89 -14.89 7.88 1.03
CA GLY A 89 -14.57 6.51 0.61
C GLY A 89 -15.58 5.91 -0.36
N SER A 90 -16.79 6.45 -0.41
CA SER A 90 -17.82 6.03 -1.38
C SER A 90 -17.60 6.59 -2.80
N GLY A 91 -16.66 7.55 -2.96
CA GLY A 91 -16.35 8.16 -4.24
C GLY A 91 -15.63 7.22 -5.23
N PHE A 92 -15.40 7.75 -6.42
CA PHE A 92 -14.62 7.06 -7.44
C PHE A 92 -13.16 6.91 -7.04
N PRO A 93 -12.49 5.80 -7.40
CA PRO A 93 -11.06 5.63 -7.16
C PRO A 93 -10.24 6.73 -7.84
N PHE A 94 -9.43 7.43 -7.04
CA PHE A 94 -8.51 8.45 -7.54
C PHE A 94 -7.26 7.82 -8.18
N ILE A 95 -6.79 6.69 -7.63
CA ILE A 95 -5.52 6.07 -8.00
C ILE A 95 -5.72 5.05 -9.11
N LEU A 96 -5.00 5.19 -10.24
CA LEU A 96 -5.05 4.25 -11.38
C LEU A 96 -4.61 2.83 -11.02
N ASP A 97 -3.69 2.68 -10.08
CA ASP A 97 -3.24 1.38 -9.57
C ASP A 97 -4.39 0.52 -9.00
N HIS A 98 -5.55 1.14 -8.68
CA HIS A 98 -6.78 0.44 -8.32
C HIS A 98 -7.13 -0.64 -9.35
N PHE A 99 -7.14 -0.26 -10.62
CA PHE A 99 -7.59 -1.12 -11.73
C PHE A 99 -6.47 -2.02 -12.26
N GLY A 100 -5.25 -1.50 -12.33
CA GLY A 100 -4.12 -2.22 -12.93
C GLY A 100 -3.42 -3.18 -11.97
N TYR A 101 -3.61 -2.99 -10.65
CA TYR A 101 -2.79 -3.71 -9.68
C TYR A 101 -3.56 -4.15 -8.43
N TYR A 102 -4.25 -3.24 -7.70
CA TYR A 102 -4.81 -3.60 -6.40
C TYR A 102 -5.95 -4.61 -6.51
N VAL A 103 -6.94 -4.33 -7.34
CA VAL A 103 -8.09 -5.23 -7.54
C VAL A 103 -7.65 -6.57 -8.13
N PRO A 104 -6.82 -6.63 -9.19
CA PRO A 104 -6.27 -7.88 -9.69
C PRO A 104 -5.52 -8.69 -8.62
N THR A 105 -4.71 -8.04 -7.78
CA THR A 105 -3.99 -8.71 -6.69
C THR A 105 -4.93 -9.36 -5.68
N ILE A 106 -5.97 -8.63 -5.24
CA ILE A 106 -6.97 -9.14 -4.31
C ILE A 106 -7.71 -10.32 -4.92
N LYS A 107 -8.08 -10.24 -6.20
CA LYS A 107 -8.76 -11.31 -6.92
C LYS A 107 -7.92 -12.59 -7.01
N TRP A 108 -6.63 -12.48 -7.33
CA TRP A 108 -5.72 -13.63 -7.31
C TRP A 108 -5.65 -14.27 -5.91
N LEU A 109 -5.51 -13.47 -4.86
CA LEU A 109 -5.45 -13.96 -3.49
C LEU A 109 -6.76 -14.62 -3.04
N SER A 110 -7.91 -14.08 -3.44
CA SER A 110 -9.22 -14.62 -3.06
C SER A 110 -9.56 -15.92 -3.80
N GLU A 111 -9.13 -16.06 -5.07
CA GLU A 111 -9.43 -17.24 -5.88
C GLU A 111 -8.37 -18.35 -5.74
N TYR A 112 -7.07 -17.99 -5.61
CA TYR A 112 -5.96 -18.95 -5.68
C TYR A 112 -4.96 -18.87 -4.52
N GLY A 113 -5.04 -17.87 -3.66
CA GLY A 113 -4.02 -17.62 -2.64
C GLY A 113 -2.72 -17.06 -3.23
N LEU A 114 -1.59 -17.33 -2.59
CA LEU A 114 -0.27 -16.96 -3.10
C LEU A 114 0.20 -17.95 -4.16
N VAL A 115 0.26 -17.49 -5.39
CA VAL A 115 0.64 -18.30 -6.55
C VAL A 115 2.14 -18.22 -6.82
N LYS A 116 2.78 -19.38 -6.97
CA LYS A 116 4.21 -19.52 -7.21
C LYS A 116 4.60 -18.92 -8.56
N GLY A 117 5.63 -18.06 -8.56
CA GLY A 117 6.16 -17.46 -9.79
C GLY A 117 5.16 -16.61 -10.57
N ILE A 118 4.16 -16.02 -9.89
CA ILE A 118 3.10 -15.21 -10.51
C ILE A 118 3.66 -14.00 -11.27
N THR A 119 4.86 -13.53 -10.93
CA THR A 119 5.58 -12.47 -11.65
C THR A 119 5.91 -12.82 -13.09
N ASN A 120 5.91 -14.10 -13.46
CA ASN A 120 6.05 -14.53 -14.85
C ASN A 120 4.80 -14.23 -15.67
N LEU A 121 3.62 -14.22 -15.03
CA LEU A 121 2.36 -13.86 -15.66
C LEU A 121 2.20 -12.33 -15.73
N ASP A 122 2.39 -11.68 -14.59
CA ASP A 122 2.31 -10.22 -14.48
C ASP A 122 3.28 -9.73 -13.39
N TRP A 123 4.26 -8.92 -13.82
CA TRP A 123 5.31 -8.40 -12.95
C TRP A 123 4.77 -7.65 -11.73
N VAL A 124 3.73 -6.84 -11.91
CA VAL A 124 3.19 -6.01 -10.83
C VAL A 124 2.57 -6.84 -9.70
N LEU A 125 2.15 -8.07 -9.96
CA LEU A 125 1.61 -8.97 -8.94
C LEU A 125 2.68 -9.42 -7.92
N GLY A 126 3.96 -9.30 -8.22
CA GLY A 126 5.04 -9.52 -7.24
C GLY A 126 5.00 -8.55 -6.06
N GLN A 127 4.35 -7.39 -6.22
CA GLN A 127 4.16 -6.38 -5.17
C GLN A 127 3.09 -6.76 -4.13
N MET A 128 2.41 -7.91 -4.27
CA MET A 128 1.44 -8.39 -3.28
C MET A 128 1.95 -8.16 -1.86
N SER A 129 1.15 -7.49 -1.05
CA SER A 129 1.50 -7.10 0.31
C SER A 129 0.60 -7.79 1.33
N PRO A 130 1.00 -7.86 2.63
CA PRO A 130 0.12 -8.34 3.69
C PRO A 130 -1.21 -7.57 3.78
N TRP A 131 -1.25 -6.31 3.35
CA TRP A 131 -2.49 -5.53 3.30
C TRP A 131 -3.45 -6.03 2.23
N HIS A 132 -2.96 -6.39 1.04
CA HIS A 132 -3.79 -7.02 0.00
C HIS A 132 -4.30 -8.39 0.45
N VAL A 133 -3.49 -9.16 1.19
CA VAL A 133 -3.91 -10.42 1.81
C VAL A 133 -5.06 -10.17 2.80
N PHE A 134 -4.95 -9.14 3.65
CA PHE A 134 -6.00 -8.76 4.59
C PHE A 134 -7.29 -8.33 3.88
N GLN A 135 -7.18 -7.57 2.79
CA GLN A 135 -8.32 -7.17 1.98
C GLN A 135 -8.98 -8.34 1.27
N ALA A 136 -8.18 -9.25 0.69
CA ALA A 136 -8.69 -10.44 0.02
C ALA A 136 -9.51 -11.34 0.95
N GLY A 137 -9.09 -11.48 2.21
CA GLY A 137 -9.81 -12.26 3.21
C GLY A 137 -11.17 -11.67 3.64
N PHE A 138 -11.47 -10.42 3.27
CA PHE A 138 -12.76 -9.77 3.51
C PHE A 138 -13.48 -9.33 2.24
N SER A 139 -13.04 -9.77 1.04
CA SER A 139 -13.51 -9.26 -0.24
C SER A 139 -14.81 -9.88 -0.77
N HIS A 140 -15.42 -10.83 -0.04
CA HIS A 140 -16.61 -11.53 -0.54
C HIS A 140 -17.91 -10.88 -0.07
N PHE A 141 -18.19 -10.85 1.26
CA PHE A 141 -19.43 -10.27 1.77
C PHE A 141 -19.22 -9.15 2.77
N SER A 142 -18.05 -9.07 3.43
CA SER A 142 -17.79 -8.00 4.41
C SER A 142 -17.37 -6.69 3.74
N ASP A 143 -16.64 -6.76 2.63
CA ASP A 143 -16.14 -5.60 1.87
C ASP A 143 -16.16 -5.87 0.36
N GLU A 144 -17.32 -6.17 -0.21
CA GLU A 144 -17.53 -6.43 -1.63
C GLU A 144 -17.02 -5.29 -2.52
N PHE A 145 -17.04 -4.05 -2.01
CA PHE A 145 -16.61 -2.86 -2.75
C PHE A 145 -15.13 -2.51 -2.55
N LEU A 146 -14.37 -3.30 -1.80
CA LEU A 146 -12.95 -3.08 -1.46
C LEU A 146 -12.68 -1.69 -0.84
N ARG A 147 -13.51 -1.32 0.15
CA ARG A 147 -13.47 -0.03 0.87
C ARG A 147 -12.93 -0.14 2.31
N ILE A 148 -12.22 -1.22 2.64
CA ILE A 148 -11.69 -1.45 4.00
C ILE A 148 -10.75 -0.33 4.47
N ASN A 149 -10.17 0.44 3.55
CA ASN A 149 -9.40 1.65 3.86
C ASN A 149 -10.24 2.73 4.57
N VAL A 150 -11.56 2.75 4.36
CA VAL A 150 -12.48 3.61 5.14
C VAL A 150 -12.46 3.22 6.61
N LEU A 151 -12.57 1.92 6.90
CA LEU A 151 -12.50 1.40 8.27
C LEU A 151 -11.15 1.75 8.93
N LEU A 152 -10.05 1.64 8.18
CA LEU A 152 -8.73 2.03 8.69
C LEU A 152 -8.67 3.51 9.07
N MET A 153 -9.25 4.40 8.26
CA MET A 153 -9.35 5.83 8.61
C MET A 153 -10.18 6.06 9.86
N MET A 154 -11.30 5.36 10.03
CA MET A 154 -12.11 5.43 11.26
C MET A 154 -11.30 4.99 12.49
N ILE A 155 -10.52 3.92 12.37
CA ILE A 155 -9.63 3.43 13.44
C ILE A 155 -8.54 4.46 13.73
N PHE A 156 -7.98 5.10 12.70
CA PHE A 156 -6.98 6.14 12.88
C PHE A 156 -7.54 7.36 13.61
N PHE A 157 -8.73 7.81 13.27
CA PHE A 157 -9.38 8.89 14.00
C PHE A 157 -9.70 8.52 15.46
N LEU A 158 -10.11 7.28 15.71
CA LEU A 158 -10.28 6.78 17.05
C LEU A 158 -8.96 6.83 17.84
N TYR A 159 -7.86 6.38 17.23
CA TYR A 159 -6.52 6.46 17.79
C TYR A 159 -6.13 7.91 18.14
N ILE A 160 -6.37 8.86 17.22
CA ILE A 160 -6.08 10.28 17.45
C ILE A 160 -6.85 10.82 18.66
N ILE A 161 -8.12 10.44 18.81
CA ILE A 161 -8.97 10.85 19.93
C ILE A 161 -8.45 10.24 21.24
N GLU A 162 -8.22 8.93 21.29
CA GLU A 162 -7.75 8.21 22.48
C GLU A 162 -6.39 8.70 22.96
N LYS A 163 -5.45 8.93 22.03
CA LYS A 163 -4.09 9.41 22.32
C LYS A 163 -3.99 10.93 22.42
N LYS A 164 -5.05 11.66 22.12
CA LYS A 164 -5.07 13.14 22.04
C LYS A 164 -4.03 13.70 21.08
N SER A 165 -3.69 12.95 20.02
CA SER A 165 -2.68 13.30 19.02
C SER A 165 -3.28 14.21 17.94
N TRP A 166 -3.94 15.29 18.35
CA TRP A 166 -4.78 16.16 17.52
C TRP A 166 -4.06 16.72 16.29
N VAL A 167 -2.76 16.96 16.38
CA VAL A 167 -1.95 17.48 15.26
C VAL A 167 -2.06 16.62 13.99
N MET A 168 -2.32 15.32 14.14
CA MET A 168 -2.47 14.40 13.01
C MET A 168 -3.74 14.68 12.20
N LEU A 169 -4.75 15.34 12.78
CA LEU A 169 -5.93 15.76 12.04
C LEU A 169 -5.61 16.78 10.94
N CYS A 170 -4.60 17.64 11.15
CA CYS A 170 -4.31 18.73 10.23
C CYS A 170 -4.00 18.29 8.80
N PHE A 171 -3.40 17.11 8.63
CA PHE A 171 -3.07 16.57 7.31
C PHE A 171 -3.87 15.32 6.94
N SER A 172 -4.68 14.78 7.85
CA SER A 172 -5.52 13.61 7.58
C SER A 172 -6.42 13.76 6.34
N PRO A 173 -6.95 14.96 5.99
CA PRO A 173 -7.71 15.12 4.76
C PRO A 173 -6.94 14.81 3.47
N VAL A 174 -5.60 14.95 3.47
CA VAL A 174 -4.77 14.54 2.32
C VAL A 174 -4.83 13.03 2.10
N LEU A 175 -5.02 12.24 3.17
CA LEU A 175 -5.16 10.79 3.09
C LEU A 175 -6.46 10.34 2.40
N PHE A 176 -7.43 11.24 2.23
CA PHE A 176 -8.69 10.97 1.55
C PHE A 176 -8.49 10.59 0.07
N PHE A 177 -7.38 10.95 -0.55
CA PHE A 177 -7.03 10.47 -1.89
C PHE A 177 -6.78 8.96 -1.98
N PHE A 178 -6.54 8.28 -0.85
CA PHE A 178 -6.22 6.85 -0.80
C PHE A 178 -7.37 5.98 -0.29
N VAL A 179 -8.47 6.59 0.17
CA VAL A 179 -9.55 5.87 0.88
C VAL A 179 -10.47 5.11 -0.09
N GLN A 180 -10.64 5.61 -1.34
CA GLN A 180 -11.55 5.03 -2.34
C GLN A 180 -10.97 3.76 -2.99
N SER A 181 -9.74 3.41 -2.69
CA SER A 181 -9.03 2.27 -3.29
C SER A 181 -8.49 1.35 -2.22
N PRO A 182 -8.31 0.05 -2.51
CA PRO A 182 -7.59 -0.86 -1.65
C PRO A 182 -6.06 -0.59 -1.67
N SER A 183 -5.69 0.68 -1.65
CA SER A 183 -4.30 1.14 -1.72
C SER A 183 -3.51 0.73 -0.49
N PRO A 184 -2.30 0.17 -0.63
CA PRO A 184 -1.38 -0.08 0.47
C PRO A 184 -0.71 1.19 0.99
N ASP A 185 -0.85 2.33 0.29
CA ASP A 185 -0.29 3.61 0.71
C ASP A 185 -0.92 4.10 2.01
N LEU A 186 -2.26 3.98 2.13
CA LEU A 186 -2.98 4.42 3.33
C LEU A 186 -2.52 3.69 4.60
N PRO A 187 -2.56 2.35 4.69
CA PRO A 187 -2.09 1.65 5.88
C PRO A 187 -0.61 1.88 6.16
N ALA A 188 0.24 1.97 5.15
CA ALA A 188 1.65 2.27 5.34
C ALA A 188 1.84 3.63 6.05
N ILE A 189 1.13 4.68 5.63
CA ILE A 189 1.21 6.01 6.24
C ILE A 189 0.54 6.03 7.61
N VAL A 190 -0.70 5.54 7.73
CA VAL A 190 -1.45 5.54 9.01
C VAL A 190 -0.68 4.79 10.09
N PHE A 191 -0.22 3.59 9.81
CA PHE A 191 0.53 2.79 10.77
C PHE A 191 1.90 3.40 11.09
N SER A 192 2.55 4.06 10.12
CA SER A 192 3.80 4.79 10.40
C SER A 192 3.60 5.92 11.39
N LEU A 193 2.51 6.67 11.28
CA LEU A 193 2.17 7.75 12.19
C LEU A 193 1.80 7.24 13.58
N ILE A 194 1.11 6.10 13.68
CA ILE A 194 0.83 5.42 14.95
C ILE A 194 2.15 5.02 15.63
N ILE A 195 3.04 4.31 14.92
CA ILE A 195 4.35 3.89 15.44
C ILE A 195 5.17 5.11 15.88
N LEU A 196 5.22 6.16 15.05
CA LEU A 196 5.92 7.40 15.39
C LEU A 196 5.39 7.99 16.69
N ASN A 197 4.07 8.09 16.85
CA ASN A 197 3.47 8.65 18.05
C ASN A 197 3.75 7.80 19.29
N GLU A 198 3.70 6.47 19.19
CA GLU A 198 4.04 5.57 20.30
C GLU A 198 5.51 5.72 20.70
N ILE A 199 6.44 5.90 19.75
CA ILE A 199 7.85 6.19 20.03
C ILE A 199 8.00 7.55 20.72
N LEU A 200 7.30 8.59 20.24
CA LEU A 200 7.36 9.93 20.81
C LEU A 200 6.74 10.00 22.21
N THR A 201 5.78 9.16 22.52
CA THR A 201 5.18 9.01 23.85
C THR A 201 5.92 8.02 24.76
N LYS A 202 7.11 7.57 24.30
CA LYS A 202 8.03 6.69 25.03
C LYS A 202 7.42 5.32 25.39
N ASN A 203 6.64 4.74 24.47
CA ASN A 203 6.15 3.38 24.60
C ASN A 203 7.34 2.40 24.76
N LYS A 204 7.21 1.45 25.68
CA LYS A 204 8.27 0.49 26.04
C LYS A 204 8.01 -0.93 25.54
N GLU A 205 6.97 -1.14 24.77
CA GLU A 205 6.64 -2.44 24.17
C GLU A 205 7.50 -2.65 22.88
N PHE A 206 8.82 -2.73 23.09
CA PHE A 206 9.81 -2.71 22.02
C PHE A 206 9.65 -3.84 21.00
N ALA A 207 9.27 -5.05 21.46
CA ALA A 207 9.07 -6.18 20.58
C ALA A 207 7.88 -5.97 19.64
N LEU A 208 6.77 -5.45 20.15
CA LEU A 208 5.59 -5.13 19.35
C LEU A 208 5.86 -3.94 18.42
N LEU A 209 6.54 -2.88 18.88
CA LEU A 209 6.95 -1.76 18.05
C LEU A 209 7.80 -2.20 16.86
N PHE A 210 8.82 -3.01 17.11
CA PHE A 210 9.70 -3.51 16.06
C PHE A 210 8.94 -4.43 15.09
N ALA A 211 8.17 -5.38 15.62
CA ALA A 211 7.37 -6.29 14.82
C ALA A 211 6.35 -5.56 13.93
N PHE A 212 5.65 -4.59 14.50
CA PHE A 212 4.72 -3.76 13.74
C PHE A 212 5.42 -2.95 12.63
N SER A 213 6.57 -2.38 12.94
CA SER A 213 7.38 -1.64 11.95
C SER A 213 7.82 -2.52 10.79
N VAL A 214 8.24 -3.78 11.04
CA VAL A 214 8.59 -4.75 10.00
C VAL A 214 7.37 -5.11 9.16
N LEU A 215 6.21 -5.34 9.78
CA LEU A 215 4.96 -5.57 9.04
C LEU A 215 4.58 -4.39 8.14
N VAL A 216 4.69 -3.15 8.64
CA VAL A 216 4.41 -1.95 7.84
C VAL A 216 5.37 -1.82 6.65
N SER A 217 6.67 -2.10 6.86
CA SER A 217 7.63 -2.11 5.75
C SER A 217 7.37 -3.25 4.75
N SER A 218 6.77 -4.35 5.19
CA SER A 218 6.32 -5.44 4.31
C SER A 218 5.09 -5.08 3.48
N ILE A 219 4.24 -4.16 3.98
CA ILE A 219 3.16 -3.56 3.18
C ILE A 219 3.75 -2.70 2.05
N LYS A 220 4.72 -1.85 2.39
CA LYS A 220 5.38 -0.96 1.45
C LYS A 220 6.87 -0.77 1.81
N PRO A 221 7.81 -1.29 0.99
CA PRO A 221 9.24 -1.24 1.30
C PRO A 221 9.81 0.17 1.51
N THR A 222 9.17 1.20 0.96
CA THR A 222 9.57 2.61 1.21
C THR A 222 9.45 3.02 2.69
N MET A 223 8.76 2.22 3.53
CA MET A 223 8.66 2.40 4.98
C MET A 223 9.81 1.76 5.77
N LEU A 224 10.89 1.34 5.13
CA LEU A 224 12.05 0.71 5.77
C LEU A 224 12.67 1.56 6.90
N TRP A 225 12.46 2.87 6.89
CA TRP A 225 12.88 3.76 7.97
C TRP A 225 12.26 3.42 9.34
N LEU A 226 11.06 2.80 9.35
CA LEU A 226 10.36 2.40 10.58
C LEU A 226 11.05 1.25 11.32
N PRO A 227 11.37 0.10 10.69
CA PRO A 227 12.18 -0.93 11.33
C PRO A 227 13.53 -0.40 11.81
N ILE A 228 14.18 0.47 11.04
CA ILE A 228 15.46 1.09 11.46
C ILE A 228 15.23 1.94 12.71
N LEU A 229 14.22 2.80 12.72
CA LEU A 229 13.89 3.63 13.87
C LEU A 229 13.52 2.78 15.09
N SER A 230 12.63 1.79 14.93
CA SER A 230 12.18 0.92 16.02
C SER A 230 13.27 -0.01 16.54
N PHE A 231 14.29 -0.29 15.73
CA PHE A 231 15.51 -0.98 16.16
C PHE A 231 16.43 -0.06 16.97
N LEU A 232 16.69 1.15 16.48
CA LEU A 232 17.59 2.10 17.14
C LEU A 232 17.00 2.68 18.44
N TYR A 233 15.69 2.84 18.51
CA TYR A 233 15.01 3.44 19.65
C TYR A 233 15.28 2.73 20.98
N PRO A 234 15.06 1.40 21.14
CA PRO A 234 15.36 0.70 22.38
C PRO A 234 16.85 0.71 22.73
N ILE A 235 17.72 0.57 21.73
CA ILE A 235 19.16 0.48 21.93
C ILE A 235 19.74 1.82 22.37
N LEU A 236 19.44 2.88 21.63
CA LEU A 236 20.07 4.19 21.82
C LEU A 236 19.43 5.04 22.92
N ILE A 237 18.12 4.86 23.19
CA ILE A 237 17.39 5.64 24.21
C ILE A 237 17.32 4.89 25.54
N PHE A 238 17.08 3.56 25.50
CA PHE A 238 16.86 2.76 26.71
C PHE A 238 17.99 1.78 27.02
N ARG A 239 19.02 1.69 26.16
CA ARG A 239 20.17 0.77 26.30
C ARG A 239 19.74 -0.69 26.44
N LYS A 240 18.70 -1.11 25.70
CA LYS A 240 18.19 -2.48 25.72
C LYS A 240 19.02 -3.41 24.84
N GLY A 241 19.11 -4.68 25.25
CA GLY A 241 19.70 -5.73 24.40
C GLY A 241 18.77 -6.17 23.28
N LEU A 242 19.25 -7.02 22.37
CA LEU A 242 18.59 -7.37 21.10
C LEU A 242 17.39 -8.34 21.20
N LYS A 243 17.01 -8.79 22.41
CA LYS A 243 15.92 -9.78 22.56
C LYS A 243 14.57 -9.36 21.96
N PHE A 244 14.34 -8.05 21.79
CA PHE A 244 13.08 -7.54 21.23
C PHE A 244 12.92 -7.78 19.73
N ILE A 245 13.97 -8.15 19.00
CA ILE A 245 13.91 -8.27 17.52
C ILE A 245 13.26 -9.57 17.04
N TRP A 246 13.09 -10.57 17.90
CA TRP A 246 12.71 -11.94 17.50
C TRP A 246 11.37 -11.98 16.73
N LEU A 247 10.35 -11.25 17.20
CA LEU A 247 9.03 -11.24 16.58
C LEU A 247 9.06 -10.54 15.22
N GLY A 248 9.72 -9.39 15.13
CA GLY A 248 9.91 -8.70 13.85
C GLY A 248 10.77 -9.51 12.87
N GLY A 249 11.76 -10.24 13.37
CA GLY A 249 12.56 -11.17 12.57
C GLY A 249 11.71 -12.25 11.89
N LEU A 250 10.73 -12.84 12.61
CA LEU A 250 9.77 -13.78 12.02
C LEU A 250 8.97 -13.16 10.86
N PHE A 251 8.51 -11.91 11.01
CA PHE A 251 7.80 -11.22 9.93
C PHE A 251 8.71 -10.89 8.75
N GLY A 252 9.96 -10.55 9.01
CA GLY A 252 10.97 -10.38 7.95
C GLY A 252 11.22 -11.67 7.16
N VAL A 253 11.31 -12.81 7.85
CA VAL A 253 11.42 -14.12 7.21
C VAL A 253 10.17 -14.43 6.37
N LEU A 254 8.97 -14.21 6.91
CA LEU A 254 7.72 -14.41 6.17
C LEU A 254 7.66 -13.55 4.90
N TYR A 255 8.12 -12.30 4.98
CA TYR A 255 8.23 -11.41 3.81
C TYR A 255 9.19 -11.96 2.76
N CYS A 256 10.38 -12.42 3.16
CA CYS A 256 11.34 -13.03 2.24
C CYS A 256 10.79 -14.31 1.60
N VAL A 257 10.16 -15.19 2.38
CA VAL A 257 9.54 -16.43 1.88
C VAL A 257 8.43 -16.12 0.87
N LYS A 258 7.56 -15.13 1.16
CA LYS A 258 6.53 -14.67 0.23
C LYS A 258 7.15 -14.21 -1.10
N ASN A 259 8.20 -13.40 -1.05
CA ASN A 259 8.87 -12.93 -2.26
C ASN A 259 9.55 -14.07 -3.04
N ILE A 260 10.24 -14.98 -2.35
CA ILE A 260 10.81 -16.17 -3.00
C ILE A 260 9.70 -16.95 -3.72
N TRP A 261 8.55 -17.14 -3.09
CA TRP A 261 7.42 -17.86 -3.67
C TRP A 261 6.86 -17.20 -4.92
N THR A 262 6.58 -15.90 -4.85
CA THR A 262 5.92 -15.15 -5.94
C THR A 262 6.89 -14.66 -7.02
N PHE A 263 8.16 -14.42 -6.67
CA PHE A 263 9.14 -13.73 -7.51
C PHE A 263 10.44 -14.52 -7.74
N GLY A 264 10.75 -15.50 -6.90
CA GLY A 264 12.00 -16.29 -6.99
C GLY A 264 13.22 -15.66 -6.31
N TYR A 265 13.10 -14.46 -5.75
CA TYR A 265 14.16 -13.76 -5.00
C TYR A 265 13.62 -13.24 -3.67
N PRO A 266 14.46 -13.06 -2.61
CA PRO A 266 14.00 -12.64 -1.29
C PRO A 266 13.41 -11.23 -1.23
N PHE A 267 13.84 -10.34 -2.13
CA PHE A 267 13.45 -8.92 -2.10
C PHE A 267 12.91 -8.47 -3.46
N PHE A 268 11.61 -8.26 -3.57
CA PHE A 268 11.02 -7.68 -4.77
C PHE A 268 11.25 -6.16 -4.79
N PRO A 269 11.60 -5.54 -5.91
CA PRO A 269 11.87 -6.13 -7.24
C PRO A 269 13.37 -6.42 -7.50
N ILE A 270 14.19 -6.60 -6.48
CA ILE A 270 15.65 -6.69 -6.58
C ILE A 270 16.06 -8.16 -6.79
N GLN A 271 16.83 -8.43 -7.84
CA GLN A 271 17.40 -9.75 -8.13
C GLN A 271 18.66 -10.02 -7.28
N PHE A 272 18.52 -9.92 -5.98
CA PHE A 272 19.57 -10.20 -5.01
C PHE A 272 19.41 -11.61 -4.45
N LEU A 273 20.53 -12.33 -4.30
CA LEU A 273 20.57 -13.69 -3.75
C LEU A 273 19.78 -14.69 -4.62
N ASP A 274 20.30 -14.96 -5.83
CA ASP A 274 19.70 -15.96 -6.73
C ASP A 274 19.86 -17.37 -6.13
N LEU A 275 18.74 -17.94 -5.71
CA LEU A 275 18.66 -19.29 -5.15
C LEU A 275 18.43 -20.37 -6.22
N GLY A 276 18.44 -20.02 -7.50
CA GLY A 276 18.34 -20.95 -8.63
C GLY A 276 16.93 -21.52 -8.88
N PHE A 277 15.87 -20.90 -8.35
CA PHE A 277 14.52 -21.38 -8.56
C PHE A 277 14.08 -21.28 -10.03
N SER A 278 13.41 -22.33 -10.52
CA SER A 278 12.94 -22.41 -11.91
C SER A 278 11.84 -21.40 -12.25
N TRP A 279 11.12 -20.88 -11.27
CA TRP A 279 10.06 -19.89 -11.44
C TRP A 279 10.50 -18.44 -11.30
N LYS A 280 11.82 -18.18 -11.21
CA LYS A 280 12.32 -16.80 -11.27
C LYS A 280 11.97 -16.17 -12.62
N PRO A 281 11.65 -14.88 -12.69
CA PRO A 281 11.28 -14.23 -13.94
C PRO A 281 12.46 -14.12 -14.90
N TYR A 282 12.15 -13.95 -16.16
CA TYR A 282 13.14 -13.70 -17.21
C TYR A 282 13.88 -12.38 -16.95
N GLY A 283 15.20 -12.38 -17.05
CA GLY A 283 16.04 -11.24 -16.67
C GLY A 283 15.69 -9.92 -17.34
N GLU A 284 15.31 -9.96 -18.62
CA GLU A 284 14.93 -8.75 -19.38
C GLU A 284 13.60 -8.13 -18.91
N LEU A 285 12.71 -8.90 -18.26
CA LEU A 285 11.53 -8.33 -17.59
C LEU A 285 11.93 -7.41 -16.41
N PHE A 286 12.98 -7.77 -15.69
CA PHE A 286 13.52 -6.93 -14.63
C PHE A 286 14.08 -5.61 -15.19
N ILE A 287 14.88 -5.68 -16.26
CA ILE A 287 15.45 -4.50 -16.93
C ILE A 287 14.31 -3.56 -17.33
N SER A 288 13.32 -4.09 -18.05
CA SER A 288 12.14 -3.32 -18.47
C SER A 288 11.37 -2.69 -17.32
N SER A 289 11.22 -3.41 -16.19
CA SER A 289 10.57 -2.85 -14.99
C SER A 289 11.38 -1.72 -14.37
N SER A 290 12.72 -1.83 -14.39
CA SER A 290 13.62 -0.78 -13.90
C SER A 290 13.55 0.46 -14.79
N GLU A 291 13.49 0.30 -16.09
CA GLU A 291 13.30 1.39 -17.06
C GLU A 291 11.98 2.15 -16.80
N VAL A 292 10.88 1.42 -16.59
CA VAL A 292 9.59 2.03 -16.23
C VAL A 292 9.66 2.78 -14.89
N ALA A 293 10.41 2.28 -13.91
CA ALA A 293 10.59 2.97 -12.63
C ALA A 293 11.37 4.28 -12.79
N VAL A 294 12.39 4.28 -13.66
CA VAL A 294 13.15 5.48 -14.01
C VAL A 294 12.26 6.50 -14.75
N LEU A 295 11.51 6.08 -15.75
CA LEU A 295 10.56 6.95 -16.46
C LEU A 295 9.52 7.58 -15.51
N LYS A 296 8.99 6.80 -14.56
CA LYS A 296 8.06 7.30 -13.53
C LYS A 296 8.72 8.25 -12.53
N THR A 297 10.03 8.15 -12.30
CA THR A 297 10.79 9.12 -11.49
C THR A 297 10.73 10.51 -12.10
N PHE A 298 10.79 10.59 -13.44
CA PHE A 298 10.69 11.84 -14.21
C PHE A 298 9.27 12.13 -14.72
N ASP A 299 8.25 11.45 -14.21
CA ASP A 299 6.86 11.67 -14.59
C ASP A 299 6.57 11.53 -16.09
N LEU A 300 7.34 10.69 -16.79
CA LEU A 300 7.27 10.50 -18.25
C LEU A 300 7.57 11.79 -19.07
N GLN A 301 8.26 12.78 -18.48
CA GLN A 301 8.60 14.03 -19.16
C GLN A 301 9.86 13.93 -19.99
N TYR A 302 10.67 12.89 -19.79
CA TYR A 302 11.89 12.58 -20.53
C TYR A 302 11.84 11.16 -21.07
N SER A 303 12.47 10.91 -22.21
CA SER A 303 12.68 9.57 -22.75
C SER A 303 13.81 8.84 -22.02
N LEU A 304 13.88 7.51 -22.18
CA LEU A 304 14.98 6.73 -21.59
C LEU A 304 16.34 7.14 -22.18
N GLU A 305 16.37 7.45 -23.48
CA GLU A 305 17.57 7.91 -24.17
C GLU A 305 18.09 9.20 -23.56
N GLU A 306 17.23 10.19 -23.33
CA GLU A 306 17.60 11.45 -22.69
C GLU A 306 18.12 11.22 -21.28
N ILE A 307 17.38 10.44 -20.45
CA ILE A 307 17.77 10.16 -19.07
C ILE A 307 19.12 9.43 -19.00
N SER A 308 19.40 8.54 -19.95
CA SER A 308 20.67 7.80 -20.01
C SER A 308 21.89 8.69 -20.27
N GLN A 309 21.68 9.88 -20.84
CA GLN A 309 22.71 10.86 -21.13
C GLN A 309 22.94 11.86 -19.98
N PHE A 310 22.04 11.88 -18.98
CA PHE A 310 22.19 12.81 -17.85
C PHE A 310 23.43 12.48 -17.02
N SER A 311 24.22 13.51 -16.73
CA SER A 311 25.17 13.45 -15.64
C SER A 311 24.42 13.31 -14.29
N ALA A 312 25.11 12.93 -13.24
CA ALA A 312 24.50 12.81 -11.90
C ALA A 312 23.85 14.13 -11.43
N MET A 313 24.45 15.28 -11.79
CA MET A 313 23.91 16.59 -11.45
C MET A 313 22.65 16.91 -12.27
N GLU A 314 22.67 16.65 -13.57
CA GLU A 314 21.50 16.83 -14.45
C GLU A 314 20.34 15.92 -14.04
N TYR A 315 20.63 14.67 -13.67
CA TYR A 315 19.63 13.75 -13.14
C TYR A 315 18.92 14.36 -11.93
N PHE A 316 19.67 14.87 -10.95
CA PHE A 316 19.12 15.49 -9.77
C PHE A 316 18.38 16.81 -10.07
N VAL A 317 18.93 17.68 -10.88
CA VAL A 317 18.35 19.00 -11.22
C VAL A 317 17.06 18.82 -12.03
N ASN A 318 17.07 17.95 -13.05
CA ASN A 318 15.90 17.68 -13.87
C ASN A 318 14.77 17.00 -13.07
N TRP A 319 15.12 16.12 -12.12
CA TRP A 319 14.14 15.59 -11.18
C TRP A 319 13.58 16.67 -10.25
N LEU A 320 14.44 17.53 -9.71
CA LEU A 320 14.04 18.57 -8.76
C LEU A 320 13.07 19.58 -9.37
N PHE A 321 13.31 19.98 -10.60
CA PHE A 321 12.55 21.00 -11.33
C PHE A 321 11.64 20.42 -12.42
N LEU A 322 11.09 19.25 -12.20
CA LEU A 322 10.06 18.70 -13.06
C LEU A 322 8.91 19.67 -13.27
N ASP A 323 8.34 19.69 -14.46
CA ASP A 323 7.20 20.54 -14.77
C ASP A 323 5.95 20.16 -13.94
N GLY A 324 5.19 21.17 -13.57
CA GLY A 324 3.93 21.03 -12.86
C GLY A 324 4.07 20.80 -11.34
N ILE A 325 3.01 20.23 -10.73
CA ILE A 325 2.90 20.08 -9.28
C ILE A 325 3.97 19.15 -8.67
N LYS A 326 4.50 18.24 -9.46
CA LYS A 326 5.48 17.26 -8.98
C LYS A 326 6.83 17.90 -8.70
N GLY A 327 7.28 18.82 -9.52
CA GLY A 327 8.48 19.62 -9.23
C GLY A 327 8.32 20.46 -7.95
N VAL A 328 7.14 21.06 -7.74
CA VAL A 328 6.87 21.79 -6.49
C VAL A 328 7.00 20.87 -5.27
N ILE A 329 6.50 19.64 -5.36
CA ILE A 329 6.62 18.65 -4.26
C ILE A 329 8.08 18.23 -4.07
N ASN A 330 8.86 18.04 -5.14
CA ASN A 330 10.26 17.66 -5.06
C ASN A 330 11.11 18.76 -4.40
N VAL A 331 10.94 20.03 -4.81
CA VAL A 331 11.56 21.18 -4.15
C VAL A 331 11.14 21.27 -2.69
N GLY A 332 9.83 21.12 -2.42
CA GLY A 332 9.27 21.08 -1.07
C GLY A 332 9.92 20.00 -0.18
N LEU A 333 10.18 18.80 -0.74
CA LEU A 333 10.88 17.74 -0.02
C LEU A 333 12.28 18.17 0.43
N ILE A 334 13.08 18.74 -0.49
CA ILE A 334 14.44 19.19 -0.15
C ILE A 334 14.40 20.28 0.92
N LEU A 335 13.49 21.24 0.79
CA LEU A 335 13.30 22.29 1.79
C LEU A 335 12.89 21.71 3.16
N VAL A 336 11.95 20.78 3.19
CA VAL A 336 11.52 20.11 4.43
C VAL A 336 12.69 19.34 5.07
N LEU A 337 13.48 18.62 4.31
CA LEU A 337 14.65 17.91 4.85
C LEU A 337 15.70 18.87 5.43
N LEU A 338 15.97 19.99 4.78
CA LEU A 338 16.89 21.03 5.28
C LEU A 338 16.36 21.64 6.59
N VAL A 339 15.08 22.06 6.59
CA VAL A 339 14.47 22.66 7.79
C VAL A 339 14.40 21.64 8.93
N PHE A 340 14.10 20.35 8.61
CA PHE A 340 14.08 19.29 9.61
C PHE A 340 15.47 19.03 10.22
N GLY A 341 16.53 19.08 9.42
CA GLY A 341 17.91 18.98 9.90
C GLY A 341 18.23 20.12 10.88
N ILE A 342 17.92 21.37 10.51
CA ILE A 342 18.10 22.54 11.39
C ILE A 342 17.27 22.42 12.67
N PHE A 343 16.01 22.00 12.56
CA PHE A 343 15.12 21.80 13.71
C PHE A 343 15.68 20.74 14.66
N SER A 344 16.10 19.59 14.12
CA SER A 344 16.69 18.49 14.88
C SER A 344 17.96 18.91 15.62
N TRP A 345 18.83 19.67 14.93
CA TRP A 345 20.07 20.19 15.51
C TRP A 345 19.80 21.19 16.66
N ARG A 346 18.82 22.09 16.49
CA ARG A 346 18.44 23.08 17.50
C ARG A 346 17.74 22.46 18.72
N LYS A 347 16.85 21.48 18.50
CA LYS A 347 16.06 20.85 19.57
C LYS A 347 16.95 19.98 20.49
N LYS A 348 18.09 19.48 19.99
CA LYS A 348 19.05 18.63 20.72
C LYS A 348 18.46 17.40 21.39
N GLU A 349 17.24 17.02 21.06
CA GLU A 349 16.62 15.78 21.52
C GLU A 349 17.14 14.59 20.73
N LYS A 350 17.71 13.61 21.44
CA LYS A 350 18.30 12.43 20.80
C LYS A 350 17.31 11.69 19.91
N ILE A 351 16.04 11.58 20.33
CA ILE A 351 15.01 10.88 19.54
C ILE A 351 14.67 11.63 18.25
N THR A 352 14.58 12.95 18.27
CA THR A 352 14.35 13.77 17.09
C THR A 352 15.49 13.61 16.08
N GLY A 353 16.75 13.55 16.56
CA GLY A 353 17.93 13.28 15.73
C GLY A 353 17.90 11.91 15.06
N ILE A 354 17.50 10.86 15.80
CA ILE A 354 17.38 9.51 15.25
C ILE A 354 16.29 9.45 14.18
N ILE A 355 15.13 10.07 14.42
CA ILE A 355 14.03 10.13 13.45
C ILE A 355 14.49 10.86 12.19
N PHE A 356 15.14 12.02 12.32
CA PHE A 356 15.68 12.78 11.18
C PHE A 356 16.65 11.89 10.35
N LEU A 357 17.59 11.21 11.01
CA LEU A 357 18.54 10.34 10.32
C LEU A 357 17.85 9.20 9.55
N CYS A 358 16.86 8.55 10.16
CA CYS A 358 16.09 7.49 9.50
C CYS A 358 15.32 8.00 8.28
N ILE A 359 14.70 9.18 8.38
CA ILE A 359 13.99 9.83 7.29
C ILE A 359 14.95 10.28 6.18
N LEU A 360 16.11 10.81 6.52
CA LEU A 360 17.15 11.20 5.56
C LEU A 360 17.65 9.98 4.76
N VAL A 361 18.00 8.89 5.46
CA VAL A 361 18.43 7.63 4.83
C VAL A 361 17.36 7.11 3.89
N LYS A 362 16.09 7.05 4.33
CA LYS A 362 14.97 6.69 3.47
C LYS A 362 14.90 7.57 2.23
N SER A 363 14.95 8.89 2.42
CA SER A 363 14.82 9.85 1.30
C SER A 363 15.90 9.65 0.26
N ILE A 364 17.15 9.43 0.68
CA ILE A 364 18.27 9.12 -0.20
C ILE A 364 17.98 7.82 -0.97
N PHE A 365 17.58 6.75 -0.29
CA PHE A 365 17.24 5.48 -0.95
C PHE A 365 16.15 5.66 -2.00
N VAL A 366 15.06 6.35 -1.67
CA VAL A 366 13.95 6.55 -2.61
C VAL A 366 14.39 7.40 -3.82
N ILE A 367 15.22 8.44 -3.63
CA ILE A 367 15.76 9.24 -4.72
C ILE A 367 16.62 8.40 -5.65
N CYS A 368 17.44 7.49 -5.11
CA CYS A 368 18.30 6.61 -5.92
C CYS A 368 17.54 5.54 -6.70
N PHE A 369 16.40 5.04 -6.18
CA PHE A 369 15.70 3.91 -6.80
C PHE A 369 14.47 4.30 -7.62
N SER A 370 13.60 5.16 -7.07
CA SER A 370 12.37 5.62 -7.76
C SER A 370 11.78 6.80 -7.01
N ALA A 371 12.14 8.01 -7.44
CA ALA A 371 11.84 9.25 -6.73
C ALA A 371 10.43 9.78 -7.04
N GLN A 372 9.40 8.92 -6.90
CA GLN A 372 8.00 9.32 -7.08
C GLN A 372 7.49 10.08 -5.84
N TYR A 373 6.77 11.19 -6.06
CA TYR A 373 6.24 12.07 -5.00
C TYR A 373 5.46 11.34 -3.91
N ARG A 374 4.68 10.31 -4.26
CA ARG A 374 3.88 9.52 -3.31
C ARG A 374 4.73 8.73 -2.30
N PHE A 375 6.00 8.51 -2.59
CA PHE A 375 6.91 7.83 -1.69
C PHE A 375 7.53 8.74 -0.63
N PHE A 376 7.26 10.04 -0.71
CA PHE A 376 7.75 11.06 0.22
C PHE A 376 6.67 11.68 1.11
N ILE A 377 5.39 11.36 0.90
CA ILE A 377 4.28 11.99 1.65
C ILE A 377 4.46 11.85 3.17
N ASP A 378 4.91 10.69 3.63
CA ASP A 378 5.16 10.44 5.05
C ASP A 378 6.28 11.33 5.63
N VAL A 379 7.27 11.75 4.82
CA VAL A 379 8.32 12.69 5.26
C VAL A 379 7.71 14.01 5.70
N PHE A 380 6.80 14.55 4.90
CA PHE A 380 6.08 15.78 5.23
C PHE A 380 5.26 15.64 6.52
N PHE A 381 4.57 14.51 6.67
CA PHE A 381 3.75 14.26 7.85
C PHE A 381 4.57 14.06 9.12
N VAL A 382 5.68 13.32 9.04
CA VAL A 382 6.60 13.13 10.16
C VAL A 382 7.17 14.47 10.61
N PHE A 383 7.66 15.29 9.67
CA PHE A 383 8.15 16.63 9.96
C PHE A 383 7.07 17.51 10.60
N PHE A 384 5.87 17.53 10.04
CA PHE A 384 4.75 18.30 10.55
C PHE A 384 4.39 17.90 11.99
N VAL A 385 4.29 16.61 12.28
CA VAL A 385 4.00 16.11 13.63
C VAL A 385 5.07 16.58 14.62
N LEU A 386 6.35 16.44 14.28
CA LEU A 386 7.44 16.78 15.20
C LEU A 386 7.50 18.29 15.52
N VAL A 387 7.22 19.14 14.54
CA VAL A 387 7.28 20.58 14.70
C VAL A 387 6.04 21.13 15.42
N PHE A 388 4.84 20.64 15.06
CA PHE A 388 3.59 21.29 15.46
C PHE A 388 2.82 20.59 16.58
N ARG A 389 3.25 19.40 17.04
CA ARG A 389 2.53 18.65 18.08
C ARG A 389 2.36 19.41 19.40
N GLU A 390 3.28 20.33 19.72
CA GLU A 390 3.26 21.13 20.95
C GLU A 390 2.71 22.55 20.71
N VAL A 391 2.49 22.91 19.43
CA VAL A 391 2.07 24.25 19.02
C VAL A 391 0.56 24.33 18.82
N PHE A 392 -0.03 23.32 18.17
CA PHE A 392 -1.43 23.38 17.77
C PHE A 392 -2.36 22.81 18.85
N SER A 393 -3.31 23.63 19.30
CA SER A 393 -4.37 23.20 20.20
C SER A 393 -5.41 22.34 19.46
N LYS A 394 -6.20 21.54 20.23
CA LYS A 394 -7.34 20.76 19.70
C LYS A 394 -8.24 21.59 18.78
N LYS A 395 -8.58 22.82 19.18
CA LYS A 395 -9.46 23.73 18.42
C LYS A 395 -8.89 24.07 17.06
N TRP A 396 -7.60 24.42 16.99
CA TRP A 396 -6.90 24.71 15.74
C TRP A 396 -6.86 23.49 14.82
N CYS A 397 -6.53 22.31 15.38
CA CYS A 397 -6.48 21.07 14.59
C CYS A 397 -7.85 20.71 14.02
N LEU A 398 -8.94 20.86 14.78
CA LEU A 398 -10.30 20.65 14.30
C LEU A 398 -10.69 21.65 13.20
N GLY A 399 -10.32 22.94 13.35
CA GLY A 399 -10.58 23.96 12.34
C GLY A 399 -9.85 23.66 11.01
N ILE A 400 -8.55 23.33 11.08
CA ILE A 400 -7.75 22.95 9.91
C ILE A 400 -8.32 21.69 9.25
N PHE A 401 -8.62 20.66 10.03
CA PHE A 401 -9.24 19.42 9.54
C PHE A 401 -10.54 19.71 8.78
N SER A 402 -11.44 20.50 9.38
CA SER A 402 -12.73 20.82 8.76
C SER A 402 -12.57 21.58 7.44
N GLY A 403 -11.72 22.62 7.43
CA GLY A 403 -11.47 23.42 6.22
C GLY A 403 -10.84 22.59 5.10
N LEU A 404 -9.81 21.82 5.42
CA LEU A 404 -9.16 20.95 4.44
C LEU A 404 -10.07 19.78 4.00
N SER A 405 -10.91 19.24 4.88
CA SER A 405 -11.87 18.20 4.50
C SER A 405 -12.89 18.72 3.50
N VAL A 406 -13.43 19.92 3.71
CA VAL A 406 -14.33 20.55 2.73
C VAL A 406 -13.64 20.75 1.39
N LEU A 407 -12.38 21.22 1.40
CA LEU A 407 -11.59 21.36 0.18
C LEU A 407 -11.40 20.02 -0.54
N MET A 408 -10.96 18.98 0.18
CA MET A 408 -10.72 17.64 -0.41
C MET A 408 -12.00 17.00 -0.93
N ILE A 409 -13.10 17.10 -0.19
CA ILE A 409 -14.41 16.61 -0.64
C ILE A 409 -14.82 17.35 -1.91
N SER A 410 -14.64 18.66 -1.98
CA SER A 410 -14.97 19.45 -3.18
C SER A 410 -14.14 19.02 -4.39
N ILE A 411 -12.84 18.75 -4.20
CA ILE A 411 -11.94 18.24 -5.25
C ILE A 411 -12.42 16.86 -5.75
N LEU A 412 -12.75 15.96 -4.83
CA LEU A 412 -13.17 14.60 -5.15
C LEU A 412 -14.61 14.56 -5.72
N ALA A 413 -15.48 15.50 -5.32
CA ALA A 413 -16.84 15.59 -5.85
C ALA A 413 -16.87 16.20 -7.26
N PHE A 414 -15.96 17.12 -7.55
CA PHE A 414 -15.91 17.83 -8.83
C PHE A 414 -14.53 17.77 -9.49
N PRO A 415 -14.02 16.57 -9.78
CA PRO A 415 -12.65 16.36 -10.24
C PRO A 415 -12.34 17.07 -11.56
N GLN A 416 -13.35 17.21 -12.44
CA GLN A 416 -13.20 17.85 -13.75
C GLN A 416 -12.84 19.35 -13.65
N ILE A 417 -13.29 20.03 -12.59
CA ILE A 417 -12.96 21.44 -12.36
C ILE A 417 -11.48 21.58 -12.04
N LEU A 418 -10.94 20.68 -11.22
CA LEU A 418 -9.53 20.67 -10.86
C LEU A 418 -8.65 20.36 -12.07
N GLN A 419 -8.99 19.33 -12.84
CA GLN A 419 -8.25 18.94 -14.04
C GLN A 419 -8.19 20.07 -15.08
N LYS A 420 -9.30 20.82 -15.26
CA LYS A 420 -9.33 21.98 -16.16
C LYS A 420 -8.42 23.11 -15.71
N LYS A 421 -8.24 23.30 -14.38
CA LYS A 421 -7.42 24.37 -13.80
C LYS A 421 -5.96 23.96 -13.60
N ILE A 422 -5.70 22.68 -13.36
CA ILE A 422 -4.37 22.11 -13.11
C ILE A 422 -4.21 20.89 -14.04
N PRO A 423 -3.85 21.09 -15.32
CA PRO A 423 -3.72 19.98 -16.27
C PRO A 423 -2.70 18.91 -15.89
N SER A 424 -1.67 19.27 -15.12
CA SER A 424 -0.67 18.32 -14.58
C SER A 424 -1.22 17.38 -13.50
N PHE A 425 -2.42 17.66 -12.97
CA PHE A 425 -3.12 16.80 -12.04
C PHE A 425 -3.95 15.77 -12.81
N ASN A 426 -3.30 14.70 -13.24
CA ASN A 426 -3.97 13.61 -13.95
C ASN A 426 -4.88 12.83 -12.99
N LEU A 427 -6.18 12.95 -13.23
CA LEU A 427 -7.21 12.16 -12.55
C LEU A 427 -7.33 10.79 -13.23
N GLY A 428 -7.66 9.77 -12.44
CA GLY A 428 -8.03 8.48 -12.99
C GLY A 428 -9.17 8.64 -14.02
N PHE A 429 -9.03 8.00 -15.19
CA PHE A 429 -9.98 8.15 -16.32
C PHE A 429 -11.42 7.76 -16.02
N VAL A 430 -11.68 7.05 -14.92
CA VAL A 430 -13.02 6.69 -14.44
C VAL A 430 -13.59 7.70 -13.44
N MET A 431 -12.82 8.69 -13.00
CA MET A 431 -13.35 9.71 -12.09
C MET A 431 -14.43 10.56 -12.77
N ARG A 432 -15.58 10.60 -12.13
CA ARG A 432 -16.74 11.39 -12.53
C ARG A 432 -17.19 12.25 -11.35
N ASN A 433 -18.13 13.15 -11.59
CA ASN A 433 -18.79 13.89 -10.53
C ASN A 433 -19.45 12.93 -9.54
N TYR A 434 -19.34 13.24 -8.26
CA TYR A 434 -19.89 12.44 -7.18
C TYR A 434 -21.43 12.38 -7.27
N GLU A 435 -21.98 11.19 -7.07
CA GLU A 435 -23.43 10.96 -7.01
C GLU A 435 -23.79 10.47 -5.60
N VAL A 436 -24.84 11.04 -5.01
CA VAL A 436 -25.26 10.72 -3.62
C VAL A 436 -25.56 9.23 -3.43
N LYS A 437 -26.05 8.54 -4.46
CA LYS A 437 -26.30 7.10 -4.41
C LYS A 437 -25.03 6.27 -4.13
N GLN A 438 -23.82 6.82 -4.37
CA GLN A 438 -22.55 6.13 -4.09
C GLN A 438 -22.32 5.88 -2.59
N ILE A 439 -22.96 6.65 -1.70
CA ILE A 439 -22.83 6.45 -0.25
C ILE A 439 -23.26 5.04 0.16
N TYR A 440 -24.34 4.52 -0.42
CA TYR A 440 -24.89 3.20 -0.10
C TYR A 440 -24.62 2.15 -1.17
N LYS A 441 -24.27 2.58 -2.40
CA LYS A 441 -23.87 1.71 -3.49
C LYS A 441 -22.67 2.32 -4.20
N PRO A 442 -21.45 2.15 -3.68
CA PRO A 442 -20.24 2.56 -4.36
C PRO A 442 -20.23 2.01 -5.79
N LEU A 443 -19.83 2.83 -6.75
CA LEU A 443 -19.86 2.42 -8.15
C LEU A 443 -18.93 1.24 -8.38
N TYR A 444 -19.54 0.13 -8.75
CA TYR A 444 -18.87 -1.06 -9.22
C TYR A 444 -18.82 -0.98 -10.76
N TYR A 445 -17.60 -1.05 -11.31
CA TYR A 445 -17.41 -1.12 -12.75
C TYR A 445 -17.44 -2.59 -13.14
N SER A 446 -18.42 -2.99 -13.93
CA SER A 446 -18.44 -4.28 -14.60
C SER A 446 -18.41 -4.02 -16.10
N LEU A 447 -17.23 -4.11 -16.68
CA LEU A 447 -17.06 -4.00 -18.14
C LEU A 447 -17.03 -5.38 -18.78
N ASN A 448 -16.53 -6.38 -18.07
CA ASN A 448 -16.46 -7.84 -18.33
C ASN A 448 -16.51 -8.29 -19.79
N LYS A 449 -15.99 -7.47 -20.72
CA LYS A 449 -15.85 -7.83 -22.12
C LYS A 449 -14.41 -8.25 -22.37
N HIS A 450 -14.21 -9.50 -22.72
CA HIS A 450 -12.89 -10.05 -23.00
C HIS A 450 -12.96 -11.08 -24.13
N ASP A 451 -11.82 -11.31 -24.72
CA ASP A 451 -11.57 -12.45 -25.61
C ASP A 451 -10.67 -13.46 -24.90
N THR A 452 -10.94 -14.73 -25.12
CA THR A 452 -10.13 -15.83 -24.57
C THR A 452 -9.20 -16.37 -25.66
N PHE A 453 -7.92 -16.56 -25.30
CA PHE A 453 -6.88 -17.09 -26.17
C PHE A 453 -6.07 -18.15 -25.43
N THR A 454 -5.30 -18.94 -26.21
CA THR A 454 -4.39 -19.95 -25.65
C THR A 454 -3.04 -19.86 -26.34
N VAL A 455 -1.96 -19.85 -25.57
CA VAL A 455 -0.59 -19.96 -26.06
C VAL A 455 0.17 -20.99 -25.21
N GLY A 456 0.66 -22.05 -25.85
CA GLY A 456 1.26 -23.17 -25.12
C GLY A 456 0.22 -23.89 -24.22
N ASN A 457 0.50 -23.98 -22.91
CA ASN A 457 -0.42 -24.59 -21.95
C ASN A 457 -1.27 -23.56 -21.16
N LEU A 458 -1.15 -22.26 -21.49
CA LEU A 458 -1.86 -21.19 -20.81
C LEU A 458 -3.04 -20.68 -21.64
N GLU A 459 -4.25 -20.85 -21.12
CA GLU A 459 -5.45 -20.15 -21.56
C GLU A 459 -5.58 -18.85 -20.74
N PHE A 460 -5.88 -17.73 -21.39
CA PHE A 460 -5.95 -16.42 -20.76
C PHE A 460 -6.96 -15.50 -21.43
N ASN A 461 -7.41 -14.52 -20.69
CA ASN A 461 -8.40 -13.54 -21.12
C ASN A 461 -7.72 -12.18 -21.40
N VAL A 462 -8.17 -11.50 -22.45
CA VAL A 462 -7.71 -10.15 -22.81
C VAL A 462 -8.90 -9.21 -22.80
N PRO A 463 -8.87 -8.12 -22.00
CA PRO A 463 -9.97 -7.14 -21.96
C PRO A 463 -10.09 -6.42 -23.31
N ARG A 464 -11.34 -6.18 -23.78
CA ARG A 464 -11.63 -5.55 -25.09
C ARG A 464 -11.69 -4.04 -25.03
N ASP A 465 -12.50 -3.51 -24.13
CA ASP A 465 -12.86 -2.09 -24.12
C ASP A 465 -12.04 -1.27 -23.11
N TYR A 466 -11.05 -1.92 -22.47
CA TYR A 466 -10.35 -1.36 -21.34
C TYR A 466 -8.91 -1.86 -21.24
N VAL A 467 -8.01 -0.97 -20.85
CA VAL A 467 -6.57 -1.31 -20.77
C VAL A 467 -6.22 -2.21 -19.58
N PHE A 468 -7.11 -2.33 -18.57
CA PHE A 468 -6.88 -3.14 -17.38
C PHE A 468 -7.96 -4.21 -17.20
N GLY A 469 -7.57 -5.40 -16.80
CA GLY A 469 -8.45 -6.56 -16.62
C GLY A 469 -8.96 -6.78 -15.19
N PHE A 470 -9.27 -5.71 -14.44
CA PHE A 470 -9.64 -5.80 -13.02
C PHE A 470 -10.94 -6.59 -12.78
N ASP A 471 -11.90 -6.56 -13.71
CA ASP A 471 -13.19 -7.26 -13.63
C ASP A 471 -13.24 -8.52 -14.51
N THR A 472 -12.19 -8.77 -15.30
CA THR A 472 -12.08 -9.92 -16.21
C THR A 472 -11.73 -11.21 -15.44
N ALA A 473 -12.28 -12.36 -15.88
CA ALA A 473 -11.93 -13.66 -15.30
C ALA A 473 -10.44 -13.96 -15.42
N LEU A 474 -9.85 -14.55 -14.37
CA LEU A 474 -8.42 -14.90 -14.33
C LEU A 474 -8.11 -16.13 -15.19
N PRO A 475 -6.91 -16.25 -15.74
CA PRO A 475 -5.82 -15.27 -15.77
C PRO A 475 -6.06 -14.20 -16.84
N VAL A 476 -5.62 -12.97 -16.57
CA VAL A 476 -5.75 -11.84 -17.49
C VAL A 476 -4.38 -11.41 -17.97
N LEU A 477 -4.26 -11.16 -19.27
CA LEU A 477 -3.11 -10.49 -19.89
C LEU A 477 -3.60 -9.27 -20.66
N THR A 478 -2.95 -8.13 -20.46
CA THR A 478 -3.26 -6.90 -21.19
C THR A 478 -2.58 -6.90 -22.56
N PRO A 479 -3.09 -6.11 -23.53
CA PRO A 479 -2.44 -5.99 -24.85
C PRO A 479 -0.95 -5.61 -24.75
N SER A 480 -0.59 -4.69 -23.86
CA SER A 480 0.80 -4.28 -23.65
C SER A 480 1.72 -5.38 -23.12
N GLN A 481 1.18 -6.26 -22.25
CA GLN A 481 1.93 -7.43 -21.77
C GLN A 481 2.17 -8.44 -22.89
N LEU A 482 1.17 -8.70 -23.75
CA LEU A 482 1.32 -9.59 -24.91
C LEU A 482 2.37 -9.07 -25.88
N GLU A 483 2.38 -7.78 -26.19
CA GLU A 483 3.40 -7.14 -27.01
C GLU A 483 4.79 -7.32 -26.40
N LYS A 484 4.92 -7.08 -25.10
CA LYS A 484 6.19 -7.25 -24.38
C LYS A 484 6.70 -8.69 -24.44
N PHE A 485 5.83 -9.68 -24.21
CA PHE A 485 6.21 -11.08 -24.32
C PHE A 485 6.63 -11.47 -25.76
N TYR A 486 5.95 -10.92 -26.77
CA TYR A 486 6.31 -11.13 -28.16
C TYR A 486 7.70 -10.55 -28.50
N GLU A 487 8.00 -9.35 -28.06
CA GLU A 487 9.30 -8.69 -28.22
C GLU A 487 10.42 -9.51 -27.58
N LEU A 488 10.22 -9.93 -26.32
CA LEU A 488 11.19 -10.74 -25.59
C LEU A 488 11.29 -12.19 -26.07
N GLY A 489 10.37 -12.65 -26.93
CA GLY A 489 10.35 -14.03 -27.43
C GLY A 489 10.09 -15.08 -26.35
N ILE A 490 9.36 -14.71 -25.30
CA ILE A 490 8.97 -15.58 -24.18
C ILE A 490 7.47 -15.54 -23.98
N PHE A 491 6.94 -16.53 -23.23
CA PHE A 491 5.55 -16.51 -22.79
C PHE A 491 5.37 -17.24 -21.45
N PRO A 492 4.49 -16.77 -20.56
CA PRO A 492 4.18 -17.47 -19.31
C PRO A 492 3.50 -18.82 -19.59
N GLN A 493 3.87 -19.81 -18.81
CA GLN A 493 3.29 -21.16 -18.88
C GLN A 493 2.95 -21.63 -17.47
N LYS A 494 1.90 -22.44 -17.31
CA LYS A 494 1.59 -23.09 -16.04
C LYS A 494 2.66 -24.12 -15.69
N ILE A 495 3.05 -24.20 -14.42
CA ILE A 495 3.95 -25.25 -13.91
C ILE A 495 3.24 -26.61 -13.94
N GLY A 496 1.95 -26.62 -13.59
CA GLY A 496 1.13 -27.82 -13.56
C GLY A 496 -0.17 -27.68 -14.35
N LYS A 497 -1.23 -28.39 -13.91
CA LYS A 497 -2.53 -28.41 -14.59
C LYS A 497 -3.40 -27.20 -14.25
N THR A 498 -3.32 -26.70 -13.02
CA THR A 498 -4.15 -25.63 -12.46
C THR A 498 -3.35 -24.34 -12.23
N LEU A 499 -4.02 -23.21 -12.08
CA LEU A 499 -3.39 -21.88 -11.97
C LEU A 499 -2.67 -21.69 -10.63
N ASP A 500 -3.17 -22.30 -9.55
CA ASP A 500 -2.60 -22.27 -8.20
C ASP A 500 -1.22 -22.93 -8.10
N GLN A 501 -0.91 -23.86 -9.03
CA GLN A 501 0.39 -24.53 -9.07
C GLN A 501 1.53 -23.61 -9.54
N GLY A 502 1.22 -22.47 -10.18
CA GLY A 502 2.15 -21.42 -10.48
C GLY A 502 2.55 -21.29 -11.93
N PHE A 503 3.47 -20.35 -12.16
CA PHE A 503 3.90 -19.96 -13.51
C PHE A 503 5.42 -19.95 -13.63
N VAL A 504 5.87 -20.28 -14.86
CA VAL A 504 7.25 -20.12 -15.35
C VAL A 504 7.21 -19.47 -16.72
N TRP A 505 8.29 -18.84 -17.12
CA TRP A 505 8.45 -18.40 -18.51
C TRP A 505 9.05 -19.50 -19.39
N LYS A 506 8.70 -19.50 -20.66
CA LYS A 506 9.25 -20.40 -21.69
C LYS A 506 9.57 -19.58 -22.92
N LYS A 507 10.68 -19.91 -23.61
CA LYS A 507 10.98 -19.34 -24.93
C LYS A 507 9.94 -19.84 -25.93
N LEU A 508 9.41 -18.91 -26.74
CA LEU A 508 8.49 -19.22 -27.82
C LEU A 508 9.22 -19.90 -28.97
N ASN A 509 8.66 -20.98 -29.48
CA ASN A 509 9.07 -21.53 -30.76
C ASN A 509 8.50 -20.68 -31.91
N PHE A 510 8.91 -20.98 -33.15
CA PHE A 510 8.49 -20.21 -34.32
C PHE A 510 6.95 -20.19 -34.51
N GLN A 511 6.28 -21.32 -34.30
CA GLN A 511 4.83 -21.43 -34.46
C GLN A 511 4.08 -20.68 -33.36
N GLU A 512 4.52 -20.82 -32.12
CA GLU A 512 3.96 -20.10 -30.96
C GLU A 512 4.14 -18.58 -31.12
N LYS A 513 5.31 -18.12 -31.61
CA LYS A 513 5.57 -16.69 -31.85
C LYS A 513 4.68 -16.15 -32.98
N LYS A 514 4.49 -16.91 -34.07
CA LYS A 514 3.55 -16.54 -35.14
C LYS A 514 2.12 -16.49 -34.67
N HIS A 515 1.71 -17.45 -33.83
CA HIS A 515 0.37 -17.48 -33.22
C HIS A 515 0.13 -16.29 -32.30
N LEU A 516 1.08 -15.98 -31.38
CA LEU A 516 0.99 -14.82 -30.51
C LEU A 516 0.88 -13.52 -31.32
N LYS A 517 1.64 -13.37 -32.42
CA LYS A 517 1.53 -12.23 -33.34
C LYS A 517 0.11 -12.09 -33.90
N SER A 518 -0.50 -13.19 -34.34
CA SER A 518 -1.88 -13.18 -34.88
C SER A 518 -2.91 -12.77 -33.82
N ILE A 519 -2.71 -13.16 -32.55
CA ILE A 519 -3.55 -12.72 -31.43
C ILE A 519 -3.42 -11.19 -31.24
N ILE A 520 -2.19 -10.66 -31.19
CA ILE A 520 -1.95 -9.22 -31.04
C ILE A 520 -2.60 -8.42 -32.17
N GLU A 521 -2.46 -8.88 -33.42
CA GLU A 521 -3.09 -8.25 -34.59
C GLU A 521 -4.64 -8.27 -34.53
N LYS A 522 -5.21 -9.34 -33.97
CA LYS A 522 -6.67 -9.45 -33.77
C LYS A 522 -7.19 -8.50 -32.69
N ILE A 523 -6.43 -8.31 -31.62
CA ILE A 523 -6.82 -7.43 -30.50
C ILE A 523 -6.74 -5.94 -30.92
N LYS A 524 -5.86 -5.59 -31.86
CA LYS A 524 -5.70 -4.22 -32.38
C LYS A 524 -6.78 -3.78 -33.37
N LYS A 525 -7.55 -4.72 -33.91
CA LYS A 525 -8.68 -4.47 -34.81
C LYS A 525 -9.98 -4.25 -34.02
#